data_51d6fde11ce17b50ce0431fcc1bc9ab3
#
_entry.id   51d6fde11ce17b50ce0431fcc1bc9ab3
#
_cell.length_a   1.000
_cell.length_b   1.000
_cell.length_c   1.000
_cell.angle_alpha   90.00
_cell.angle_beta   90.00
_cell.angle_gamma   90.00
#
_symmetry.space_group_name_H-M   'P 1'
#
loop_
_entity.id
_entity.type
_entity.pdbx_description
1 polymer ?
#
loop_
_entity_poly.entity_id
_entity_poly.type
_entity_poly.pdbx_seq_one_letter_code
_entity_poly.pdbx_strand_id
1 'polypeptide(L)'
;SIVRFVHTGSRTKPENGELKIIKFLKMKRPKDTLTREDLPTDDEVKKIIATCADSKRDKAMFSVHAEAGTRNGELLGLRIKDVTGDQYGAVIKVDGKTGVRPIRIVKSVPYITQWINAHPNKDELESPLWIYIHAEDTYGQPINYAGFCAILQKRVRQAGIKKRITSHLFRHKEITDLATNLTEVESRMRHGWEKTSSMPSRYTHLNQEDLDTKMLQIMGVKKKEEKEESLRECVYCKIKYPLETRFCEVCSRPLDITEAIRMEKEQEEKTKAMIQEMLRQEHAKKSQDEQTETLQKVTEDQQKEIENLKKIVVKMSGE
;
A
#
# COMPACT_ATOMS: atom_id res chain seq x y z
N SER A 1 -36.96 3.74 -4.93
CA SER A 1 -37.63 4.49 -3.84
C SER A 1 -38.77 3.63 -3.27
N ILE A 2 -39.15 3.86 -2.01
CA ILE A 2 -40.23 3.14 -1.31
C ILE A 2 -41.54 3.30 -2.07
N VAL A 3 -41.87 4.52 -2.51
CA VAL A 3 -43.14 4.79 -3.28
C VAL A 3 -43.19 3.98 -4.58
N ARG A 4 -42.08 3.83 -5.30
CA ARG A 4 -42.03 2.99 -6.52
C ARG A 4 -42.25 1.53 -6.17
N PHE A 5 -41.64 1.01 -5.12
CA PHE A 5 -41.80 -0.37 -4.67
C PHE A 5 -43.25 -0.69 -4.28
N VAL A 6 -43.90 0.21 -3.52
CA VAL A 6 -45.30 0.04 -3.10
C VAL A 6 -46.28 -0.08 -4.33
N HIS A 7 -46.01 0.70 -5.39
CA HIS A 7 -46.89 0.69 -6.58
C HIS A 7 -46.56 -0.38 -7.62
N THR A 8 -45.30 -0.84 -7.71
CA THR A 8 -44.87 -1.74 -8.78
C THR A 8 -44.32 -3.07 -8.30
N GLY A 9 -44.18 -3.26 -6.99
CA GLY A 9 -43.52 -4.44 -6.41
C GLY A 9 -42.01 -4.52 -6.73
N SER A 10 -41.46 -3.54 -7.47
CA SER A 10 -40.04 -3.51 -7.88
C SER A 10 -39.36 -2.22 -7.54
N ARG A 11 -38.07 -2.31 -7.20
CA ARG A 11 -37.19 -1.15 -7.02
C ARG A 11 -36.61 -0.61 -8.32
N THR A 12 -36.72 -1.37 -9.41
CA THR A 12 -36.24 -0.96 -10.73
C THR A 12 -37.22 0.01 -11.40
N LYS A 13 -36.71 0.79 -12.37
CA LYS A 13 -37.54 1.69 -13.16
C LYS A 13 -38.45 0.86 -14.08
N PRO A 14 -39.78 1.09 -14.11
CA PRO A 14 -40.67 0.36 -15.00
C PRO A 14 -40.34 0.69 -16.46
N GLU A 15 -40.55 -0.28 -17.37
CA GLU A 15 -40.26 -0.13 -18.81
C GLU A 15 -40.99 1.05 -19.45
N ASN A 16 -42.20 1.33 -18.98
CA ASN A 16 -43.06 2.42 -19.48
C ASN A 16 -42.79 3.79 -18.86
N GLY A 17 -41.63 3.98 -18.26
CA GLY A 17 -41.25 5.25 -17.65
C GLY A 17 -41.60 5.38 -16.16
N GLU A 18 -41.49 6.58 -15.61
CA GLU A 18 -41.79 6.82 -14.20
C GLU A 18 -43.31 6.97 -13.98
N LEU A 19 -43.79 6.39 -12.88
CA LEU A 19 -45.17 6.57 -12.46
C LEU A 19 -45.54 8.03 -12.37
N LYS A 20 -46.70 8.46 -12.92
CA LYS A 20 -47.13 9.85 -12.88
C LYS A 20 -47.17 10.41 -11.46
N ILE A 21 -47.52 9.58 -10.48
CA ILE A 21 -47.61 9.94 -9.06
C ILE A 21 -46.26 10.34 -8.43
N ILE A 22 -45.12 9.96 -9.00
CA ILE A 22 -43.78 10.32 -8.48
C ILE A 22 -43.06 11.37 -9.32
N LYS A 23 -43.62 11.77 -10.49
CA LYS A 23 -43.01 12.78 -11.35
C LYS A 23 -42.84 14.15 -10.68
N PHE A 24 -43.77 14.48 -9.74
CA PHE A 24 -43.67 15.73 -8.99
C PHE A 24 -42.68 15.66 -7.82
N LEU A 25 -42.28 14.47 -7.36
CA LEU A 25 -41.29 14.26 -6.34
C LEU A 25 -39.87 14.50 -6.93
N LYS A 26 -39.57 15.75 -7.26
CA LYS A 26 -38.21 16.16 -7.56
C LYS A 26 -37.42 16.15 -6.26
N MET A 27 -36.66 15.08 -6.00
CA MET A 27 -35.65 15.15 -4.94
C MET A 27 -34.68 16.27 -5.30
N LYS A 28 -34.71 17.36 -4.55
CA LYS A 28 -33.63 18.36 -4.60
C LYS A 28 -32.35 17.62 -4.26
N ARG A 29 -31.45 17.48 -5.23
CA ARG A 29 -30.09 17.05 -4.90
C ARG A 29 -29.54 18.07 -3.91
N PRO A 30 -29.06 17.67 -2.74
CA PRO A 30 -28.39 18.63 -1.87
C PRO A 30 -27.30 19.30 -2.71
N LYS A 31 -27.20 20.63 -2.60
CA LYS A 31 -26.08 21.35 -3.20
C LYS A 31 -24.80 20.72 -2.67
N ASP A 32 -23.88 20.46 -3.57
CA ASP A 32 -22.55 20.00 -3.19
C ASP A 32 -21.89 21.13 -2.40
N THR A 33 -21.85 20.97 -1.08
CA THR A 33 -21.36 22.00 -0.15
C THR A 33 -19.92 21.73 0.25
N LEU A 34 -19.25 20.77 -0.42
CA LEU A 34 -17.86 20.45 -0.13
C LEU A 34 -16.97 21.64 -0.44
N THR A 35 -16.31 22.17 0.58
CA THR A 35 -15.33 23.24 0.47
C THR A 35 -13.91 22.68 0.56
N ARG A 36 -12.90 23.48 0.20
CA ARG A 36 -11.50 23.10 0.33
C ARG A 36 -11.11 22.82 1.80
N GLU A 37 -11.74 23.51 2.73
CA GLU A 37 -11.53 23.35 4.18
C GLU A 37 -12.01 21.99 4.71
N ASP A 38 -13.01 21.39 4.05
CA ASP A 38 -13.50 20.06 4.41
C ASP A 38 -12.50 18.95 4.01
N LEU A 39 -11.62 19.22 3.05
CA LEU A 39 -10.64 18.26 2.58
C LEU A 39 -9.51 18.09 3.60
N PRO A 40 -8.94 16.88 3.74
CA PRO A 40 -7.76 16.69 4.56
C PRO A 40 -6.58 17.48 3.97
N THR A 41 -5.86 18.21 4.82
CA THR A 41 -4.63 18.88 4.43
C THR A 41 -3.49 17.84 4.23
N ASP A 42 -2.41 18.23 3.56
CA ASP A 42 -1.22 17.38 3.43
C ASP A 42 -0.66 16.96 4.79
N ASP A 43 -0.67 17.87 5.76
CA ASP A 43 -0.18 17.60 7.11
C ASP A 43 -1.09 16.64 7.89
N GLU A 44 -2.41 16.74 7.70
CA GLU A 44 -3.36 15.79 8.28
C GLU A 44 -3.16 14.39 7.67
N VAL A 45 -2.98 14.29 6.34
CA VAL A 45 -2.67 13.02 5.68
C VAL A 45 -1.36 12.44 6.20
N LYS A 46 -0.30 13.25 6.31
CA LYS A 46 0.99 12.80 6.88
C LYS A 46 0.84 12.31 8.32
N LYS A 47 0.09 13.03 9.16
CA LYS A 47 -0.20 12.62 10.54
C LYS A 47 -0.91 11.29 10.60
N ILE A 48 -1.94 11.07 9.77
CA ILE A 48 -2.66 9.78 9.67
C ILE A 48 -1.69 8.66 9.29
N ILE A 49 -0.86 8.85 8.27
CA ILE A 49 0.13 7.86 7.82
C ILE A 49 1.18 7.60 8.92
N ALA A 50 1.60 8.63 9.66
CA ALA A 50 2.55 8.49 10.75
C ALA A 50 2.02 7.61 11.91
N THR A 51 0.71 7.65 12.20
CA THR A 51 0.10 6.77 13.21
C THR A 51 0.13 5.29 12.82
N CYS A 52 0.45 4.96 11.57
CA CYS A 52 0.50 3.58 11.07
C CYS A 52 1.90 2.94 11.24
N ALA A 53 2.76 3.47 12.12
CA ALA A 53 4.12 2.94 12.33
C ALA A 53 4.13 1.47 12.77
N ASP A 54 3.09 1.03 13.46
CA ASP A 54 2.85 -0.33 13.94
C ASP A 54 2.32 -1.30 12.87
N SER A 55 1.94 -0.81 11.69
CA SER A 55 1.31 -1.61 10.64
C SER A 55 1.78 -1.21 9.24
N LYS A 56 2.66 -2.02 8.65
CA LYS A 56 3.11 -1.84 7.26
C LYS A 56 1.93 -1.83 6.28
N ARG A 57 0.92 -2.68 6.52
CA ARG A 57 -0.31 -2.74 5.72
C ARG A 57 -1.08 -1.42 5.74
N ASP A 58 -1.40 -0.91 6.93
CA ASP A 58 -2.20 0.31 7.06
C ASP A 58 -1.46 1.50 6.45
N LYS A 59 -0.15 1.57 6.70
CA LYS A 59 0.72 2.61 6.16
C LYS A 59 0.72 2.61 4.64
N ALA A 60 0.88 1.45 4.01
CA ALA A 60 0.83 1.29 2.56
C ALA A 60 -0.56 1.63 2.02
N MET A 61 -1.61 1.08 2.62
CA MET A 61 -3.00 1.24 2.17
C MET A 61 -3.43 2.71 2.15
N PHE A 62 -3.17 3.47 3.23
CA PHE A 62 -3.53 4.89 3.28
C PHE A 62 -2.63 5.75 2.40
N SER A 63 -1.34 5.42 2.27
CA SER A 63 -0.44 6.15 1.38
C SER A 63 -0.85 5.99 -0.08
N VAL A 64 -1.16 4.75 -0.51
CA VAL A 64 -1.67 4.48 -1.87
C VAL A 64 -3.01 5.16 -2.09
N HIS A 65 -3.92 5.09 -1.12
CA HIS A 65 -5.24 5.72 -1.25
C HIS A 65 -5.15 7.24 -1.40
N ALA A 66 -4.28 7.88 -0.62
CA ALA A 66 -4.06 9.32 -0.66
C ALA A 66 -3.42 9.78 -1.98
N GLU A 67 -2.51 8.99 -2.55
CA GLU A 67 -1.81 9.34 -3.78
C GLU A 67 -2.57 9.00 -5.05
N ALA A 68 -3.25 7.85 -5.06
CA ALA A 68 -3.94 7.34 -6.24
C ALA A 68 -5.38 7.85 -6.38
N GLY A 69 -5.98 8.38 -5.33
CA GLY A 69 -7.36 8.87 -5.33
C GLY A 69 -8.39 7.82 -5.76
N THR A 70 -8.15 6.55 -5.45
CA THR A 70 -9.01 5.43 -5.87
C THR A 70 -10.38 5.48 -5.21
N ARG A 71 -11.38 4.85 -5.84
CA ARG A 71 -12.62 4.52 -5.12
C ARG A 71 -12.34 3.41 -4.11
N ASN A 72 -13.13 3.34 -3.04
CA ASN A 72 -12.94 2.31 -2.01
C ASN A 72 -12.94 0.90 -2.57
N GLY A 73 -13.89 0.58 -3.45
CA GLY A 73 -13.96 -0.74 -4.08
C GLY A 73 -12.76 -1.03 -4.97
N GLU A 74 -12.23 -0.02 -5.66
CA GLU A 74 -11.02 -0.13 -6.49
C GLU A 74 -9.78 -0.40 -5.62
N LEU A 75 -9.64 0.34 -4.50
CA LEU A 75 -8.55 0.12 -3.55
C LEU A 75 -8.60 -1.28 -2.94
N LEU A 76 -9.75 -1.62 -2.36
CA LEU A 76 -9.92 -2.87 -1.61
C LEU A 76 -9.94 -4.12 -2.49
N GLY A 77 -10.25 -3.95 -3.79
CA GLY A 77 -10.21 -5.03 -4.78
C GLY A 77 -8.83 -5.34 -5.34
N LEU A 78 -7.79 -4.56 -5.01
CA LEU A 78 -6.43 -4.81 -5.49
C LEU A 78 -5.90 -6.17 -5.02
N ARG A 79 -5.18 -6.83 -5.93
CA ARG A 79 -4.41 -8.03 -5.68
C ARG A 79 -2.92 -7.74 -5.82
N ILE A 80 -2.08 -8.65 -5.37
CA ILE A 80 -0.62 -8.50 -5.46
C ILE A 80 -0.17 -8.30 -6.91
N LYS A 81 -0.74 -9.06 -7.86
CA LYS A 81 -0.45 -8.95 -9.30
C LYS A 81 -0.78 -7.59 -9.91
N ASP A 82 -1.69 -6.84 -9.29
CA ASP A 82 -2.12 -5.54 -9.82
C ASP A 82 -1.10 -4.43 -9.56
N VAL A 83 -0.02 -4.71 -8.83
CA VAL A 83 1.06 -3.79 -8.52
C VAL A 83 2.30 -4.15 -9.33
N THR A 84 2.72 -3.29 -10.23
CA THR A 84 3.91 -3.49 -11.05
C THR A 84 4.89 -2.34 -10.84
N GLY A 85 6.09 -2.63 -10.35
CA GLY A 85 7.16 -1.65 -10.15
C GLY A 85 7.95 -1.41 -11.42
N ASP A 86 8.45 -0.18 -11.60
CA ASP A 86 9.39 0.21 -12.64
C ASP A 86 10.38 1.27 -12.13
N GLN A 87 11.31 1.71 -12.98
CA GLN A 87 12.32 2.71 -12.63
C GLN A 87 11.76 4.09 -12.20
N TYR A 88 10.49 4.37 -12.47
CA TYR A 88 9.82 5.64 -12.12
C TYR A 88 8.86 5.52 -10.95
N GLY A 89 8.72 4.33 -10.38
CA GLY A 89 7.81 4.06 -9.28
C GLY A 89 7.04 2.76 -9.45
N ALA A 90 5.72 2.81 -9.31
CA ALA A 90 4.87 1.65 -9.58
C ALA A 90 3.58 2.05 -10.30
N VAL A 91 2.98 1.09 -10.96
CA VAL A 91 1.66 1.20 -11.57
C VAL A 91 0.74 0.24 -10.87
N ILE A 92 -0.37 0.74 -10.35
CA ILE A 92 -1.47 -0.08 -9.85
C ILE A 92 -2.57 -0.18 -10.91
N LYS A 93 -3.06 -1.40 -11.17
CA LYS A 93 -4.19 -1.65 -12.07
C LYS A 93 -5.45 -1.77 -11.23
N VAL A 94 -6.34 -0.77 -11.33
CA VAL A 94 -7.59 -0.77 -10.58
C VAL A 94 -8.75 -1.14 -11.51
N ASP A 95 -9.65 -1.98 -11.01
CA ASP A 95 -10.90 -2.34 -11.69
C ASP A 95 -12.07 -1.55 -11.09
N GLY A 96 -12.71 -0.73 -11.90
CA GLY A 96 -13.79 0.14 -11.49
C GLY A 96 -15.00 0.04 -12.40
N LYS A 97 -16.04 0.81 -12.10
CA LYS A 97 -17.30 0.84 -12.87
C LYS A 97 -17.09 1.08 -14.38
N THR A 98 -16.04 1.77 -14.76
CA THR A 98 -15.70 2.14 -16.15
C THR A 98 -14.63 1.23 -16.76
N GLY A 99 -14.33 0.10 -16.14
CA GLY A 99 -13.30 -0.84 -16.55
C GLY A 99 -11.97 -0.68 -15.83
N VAL A 100 -11.02 -1.49 -16.25
CA VAL A 100 -9.65 -1.51 -15.71
C VAL A 100 -8.87 -0.31 -16.20
N ARG A 101 -8.15 0.36 -15.29
CA ARG A 101 -7.22 1.44 -15.64
C ARG A 101 -5.94 1.40 -14.82
N PRO A 102 -4.80 1.77 -15.42
CA PRO A 102 -3.55 1.94 -14.70
C PRO A 102 -3.51 3.29 -13.98
N ILE A 103 -2.97 3.31 -12.77
CA ILE A 103 -2.69 4.54 -12.03
C ILE A 103 -1.23 4.48 -11.58
N ARG A 104 -0.45 5.49 -11.96
CA ARG A 104 0.93 5.63 -11.50
C ARG A 104 0.98 6.17 -10.09
N ILE A 105 1.79 5.53 -9.25
CA ILE A 105 2.14 5.95 -7.90
C ILE A 105 3.66 6.08 -7.78
N VAL A 106 4.11 7.02 -6.96
CA VAL A 106 5.54 7.32 -6.75
C VAL A 106 5.84 7.44 -5.26
N LYS A 107 5.10 8.29 -4.55
CA LYS A 107 5.33 8.59 -3.12
C LYS A 107 5.02 7.41 -2.20
N SER A 108 4.05 6.59 -2.56
CA SER A 108 3.60 5.42 -1.78
C SER A 108 4.39 4.14 -2.07
N VAL A 109 5.25 4.14 -3.10
CA VAL A 109 6.02 2.95 -3.52
C VAL A 109 6.82 2.32 -2.38
N PRO A 110 7.60 3.07 -1.57
CA PRO A 110 8.35 2.45 -0.48
C PRO A 110 7.46 1.71 0.52
N TYR A 111 6.26 2.20 0.76
CA TYR A 111 5.34 1.59 1.72
C TYR A 111 4.66 0.36 1.16
N ILE A 112 4.20 0.42 -0.12
CA ILE A 112 3.56 -0.73 -0.74
C ILE A 112 4.54 -1.88 -0.95
N THR A 113 5.80 -1.59 -1.31
CA THR A 113 6.85 -2.59 -1.42
C THR A 113 7.15 -3.24 -0.07
N GLN A 114 7.30 -2.45 0.99
CA GLN A 114 7.49 -2.98 2.36
C GLN A 114 6.32 -3.85 2.81
N TRP A 115 5.09 -3.51 2.41
CA TRP A 115 3.93 -4.33 2.71
C TRP A 115 3.90 -5.62 1.90
N ILE A 116 4.11 -5.57 0.58
CA ILE A 116 4.14 -6.76 -0.27
C ILE A 116 5.21 -7.75 0.22
N ASN A 117 6.40 -7.28 0.58
CA ASN A 117 7.47 -8.12 1.12
C ASN A 117 7.13 -8.76 2.48
N ALA A 118 6.29 -8.08 3.27
CA ALA A 118 5.81 -8.59 4.56
C ALA A 118 4.46 -9.32 4.45
N HIS A 119 3.89 -9.43 3.25
CA HIS A 119 2.59 -10.04 3.05
C HIS A 119 2.66 -11.55 3.27
N PRO A 120 1.76 -12.16 4.08
CA PRO A 120 1.78 -13.60 4.34
C PRO A 120 1.76 -14.45 3.08
N ASN A 121 1.00 -14.02 2.07
CA ASN A 121 0.83 -14.72 0.80
C ASN A 121 1.56 -14.00 -0.34
N LYS A 122 2.75 -13.46 -0.10
CA LYS A 122 3.50 -12.65 -1.09
C LYS A 122 3.78 -13.36 -2.41
N ASP A 123 3.89 -14.67 -2.36
CA ASP A 123 4.21 -15.51 -3.53
C ASP A 123 2.95 -15.89 -4.34
N GLU A 124 1.76 -15.60 -3.81
CA GLU A 124 0.47 -15.84 -4.46
C GLU A 124 -0.02 -14.56 -5.14
N LEU A 125 0.27 -14.39 -6.42
CA LEU A 125 -0.05 -13.17 -7.16
C LEU A 125 -1.54 -12.82 -7.18
N GLU A 126 -2.43 -13.81 -7.07
CA GLU A 126 -3.89 -13.64 -7.03
C GLU A 126 -4.41 -13.29 -5.63
N SER A 127 -3.56 -13.33 -4.61
CA SER A 127 -3.95 -13.00 -3.24
C SER A 127 -4.40 -11.54 -3.12
N PRO A 128 -5.47 -11.26 -2.34
CA PRO A 128 -5.88 -9.89 -2.06
C PRO A 128 -4.73 -9.09 -1.44
N LEU A 129 -4.50 -7.87 -1.92
CA LEU A 129 -3.41 -7.02 -1.42
C LEU A 129 -3.65 -6.56 0.01
N TRP A 130 -4.90 -6.31 0.38
CA TRP A 130 -5.27 -5.80 1.70
C TRP A 130 -6.03 -6.86 2.49
N ILE A 131 -5.37 -7.49 3.46
CA ILE A 131 -5.91 -8.58 4.26
C ILE A 131 -5.90 -8.24 5.75
N TYR A 132 -6.75 -8.90 6.53
CA TYR A 132 -6.70 -8.84 7.99
C TYR A 132 -5.48 -9.61 8.51
N ILE A 133 -4.73 -9.02 9.48
CA ILE A 133 -3.47 -9.56 10.01
C ILE A 133 -3.44 -9.74 11.53
N HIS A 134 -4.54 -9.43 12.23
CA HIS A 134 -4.54 -9.42 13.70
C HIS A 134 -5.66 -10.24 14.35
N ALA A 135 -6.68 -10.65 13.61
CA ALA A 135 -7.81 -11.40 14.16
C ALA A 135 -7.77 -12.85 13.65
N GLU A 136 -7.73 -13.83 14.55
CA GLU A 136 -7.64 -15.24 14.19
C GLU A 136 -8.74 -15.67 13.20
N ASP A 137 -10.00 -15.30 13.48
CA ASP A 137 -11.15 -15.68 12.64
C ASP A 137 -11.14 -15.07 11.23
N THR A 138 -10.45 -13.95 11.03
CA THR A 138 -10.42 -13.23 9.75
C THR A 138 -9.02 -13.10 9.16
N TYR A 139 -8.02 -13.72 9.78
CA TYR A 139 -6.64 -13.67 9.31
C TYR A 139 -6.54 -14.12 7.84
N GLY A 140 -5.85 -13.34 7.02
CA GLY A 140 -5.70 -13.62 5.58
C GLY A 140 -6.92 -13.28 4.73
N GLN A 141 -8.08 -12.98 5.31
CA GLN A 141 -9.25 -12.57 4.53
C GLN A 141 -9.13 -11.12 4.04
N PRO A 142 -9.72 -10.78 2.87
CA PRO A 142 -9.67 -9.42 2.35
C PRO A 142 -10.40 -8.44 3.27
N ILE A 143 -9.82 -7.26 3.43
CA ILE A 143 -10.44 -6.18 4.21
C ILE A 143 -11.70 -5.71 3.47
N ASN A 144 -12.83 -5.75 4.16
CA ASN A 144 -14.08 -5.18 3.64
C ASN A 144 -14.18 -3.67 3.91
N TYR A 145 -15.19 -3.02 3.32
CA TYR A 145 -15.38 -1.58 3.46
C TYR A 145 -15.58 -1.12 4.91
N ALA A 146 -16.31 -1.88 5.71
CA ALA A 146 -16.54 -1.54 7.12
C ALA A 146 -15.24 -1.61 7.93
N GLY A 147 -14.45 -2.67 7.72
CA GLY A 147 -13.13 -2.81 8.33
C GLY A 147 -12.17 -1.69 7.95
N PHE A 148 -12.12 -1.35 6.67
CA PHE A 148 -11.32 -0.22 6.19
C PHE A 148 -11.72 1.11 6.87
N CYS A 149 -13.03 1.40 6.93
CA CYS A 149 -13.52 2.59 7.62
C CYS A 149 -13.19 2.58 9.12
N ALA A 150 -13.30 1.45 9.79
CA ALA A 150 -12.95 1.31 11.21
C ALA A 150 -11.45 1.59 11.45
N ILE A 151 -10.58 1.03 10.61
CA ILE A 151 -9.13 1.27 10.66
C ILE A 151 -8.85 2.76 10.43
N LEU A 152 -9.43 3.37 9.39
CA LEU A 152 -9.24 4.79 9.10
C LEU A 152 -9.66 5.66 10.29
N GLN A 153 -10.84 5.44 10.87
CA GLN A 153 -11.32 6.22 12.01
C GLN A 153 -10.43 6.04 13.25
N LYS A 154 -9.89 4.84 13.48
CA LYS A 154 -8.89 4.60 14.53
C LYS A 154 -7.66 5.49 14.31
N ARG A 155 -7.09 5.50 13.10
CA ARG A 155 -5.89 6.27 12.76
C ARG A 155 -6.14 7.78 12.81
N VAL A 156 -7.29 8.25 12.35
CA VAL A 156 -7.69 9.67 12.45
C VAL A 156 -7.75 10.14 13.91
N ARG A 157 -8.34 9.32 14.79
CA ARG A 157 -8.36 9.61 16.24
C ARG A 157 -6.96 9.64 16.84
N GLN A 158 -6.11 8.69 16.51
CA GLN A 158 -4.71 8.64 16.97
C GLN A 158 -3.90 9.84 16.48
N ALA A 159 -4.21 10.36 15.29
CA ALA A 159 -3.59 11.57 14.75
C ALA A 159 -4.05 12.87 15.42
N GLY A 160 -5.04 12.81 16.33
CA GLY A 160 -5.58 13.97 17.02
C GLY A 160 -6.41 14.90 16.11
N ILE A 161 -6.89 14.40 14.98
CA ILE A 161 -7.64 15.18 14.01
C ILE A 161 -9.11 15.24 14.44
N LYS A 162 -9.62 16.46 14.70
CA LYS A 162 -11.00 16.68 15.14
C LYS A 162 -12.02 16.66 13.99
N LYS A 163 -11.57 16.99 12.78
CA LYS A 163 -12.36 17.00 11.55
C LYS A 163 -12.75 15.58 11.16
N ARG A 164 -13.96 15.40 10.64
CA ARG A 164 -14.43 14.11 10.14
C ARG A 164 -13.71 13.78 8.82
N ILE A 165 -12.76 12.88 8.87
CA ILE A 165 -12.08 12.38 7.67
C ILE A 165 -12.75 11.08 7.24
N THR A 166 -13.22 11.03 6.00
CA THR A 166 -13.76 9.82 5.37
C THR A 166 -12.85 9.40 4.21
N SER A 167 -12.96 8.17 3.81
CA SER A 167 -12.22 7.64 2.67
C SER A 167 -12.46 8.44 1.37
N HIS A 168 -13.69 8.87 1.12
CA HIS A 168 -13.99 9.70 -0.06
C HIS A 168 -13.25 11.04 -0.06
N LEU A 169 -12.94 11.60 1.12
CA LEU A 169 -12.22 12.86 1.20
C LEU A 169 -10.77 12.75 0.73
N PHE A 170 -10.13 11.58 0.87
CA PHE A 170 -8.82 11.33 0.25
C PHE A 170 -8.88 11.47 -1.26
N ARG A 171 -9.90 10.85 -1.87
CA ARG A 171 -10.10 10.95 -3.31
C ARG A 171 -10.47 12.37 -3.73
N HIS A 172 -11.34 13.07 -3.00
CA HIS A 172 -11.68 14.46 -3.28
C HIS A 172 -10.44 15.35 -3.22
N LYS A 173 -9.60 15.16 -2.21
CA LYS A 173 -8.34 15.90 -2.08
C LYS A 173 -7.44 15.66 -3.31
N GLU A 174 -7.16 14.43 -3.65
CA GLU A 174 -6.27 14.10 -4.77
C GLU A 174 -6.78 14.69 -6.09
N ILE A 175 -8.09 14.58 -6.36
CA ILE A 175 -8.70 15.18 -7.54
C ILE A 175 -8.51 16.71 -7.53
N THR A 176 -8.75 17.36 -6.39
CA THR A 176 -8.61 18.81 -6.24
C THR A 176 -7.15 19.24 -6.43
N ASP A 177 -6.21 18.53 -5.83
CA ASP A 177 -4.77 18.83 -5.94
C ASP A 177 -4.25 18.71 -7.37
N LEU A 178 -4.79 17.76 -8.15
CA LEU A 178 -4.39 17.56 -9.53
C LEU A 178 -5.20 18.36 -10.56
N ALA A 179 -6.34 18.94 -10.17
CA ALA A 179 -7.24 19.63 -11.10
C ALA A 179 -6.58 20.82 -11.83
N THR A 180 -5.56 21.44 -11.23
CA THR A 180 -4.80 22.52 -11.88
C THR A 180 -3.71 22.03 -12.84
N ASN A 181 -3.28 20.78 -12.70
CA ASN A 181 -2.16 20.22 -13.45
C ASN A 181 -2.61 19.28 -14.58
N LEU A 182 -3.82 18.72 -14.48
CA LEU A 182 -4.37 17.81 -15.47
C LEU A 182 -5.46 18.49 -16.28
N THR A 183 -5.48 18.20 -17.56
CA THR A 183 -6.62 18.54 -18.42
C THR A 183 -7.86 17.75 -17.98
N GLU A 184 -9.04 18.19 -18.43
CA GLU A 184 -10.29 17.50 -18.12
C GLU A 184 -10.29 16.05 -18.64
N VAL A 185 -9.69 15.82 -19.80
CA VAL A 185 -9.56 14.48 -20.40
C VAL A 185 -8.65 13.59 -19.57
N GLU A 186 -7.47 14.08 -19.19
CA GLU A 186 -6.52 13.34 -18.33
C GLU A 186 -7.12 13.05 -16.96
N SER A 187 -7.82 14.02 -16.38
CA SER A 187 -8.53 13.84 -15.12
C SER A 187 -9.61 12.76 -15.22
N ARG A 188 -10.39 12.72 -16.32
CA ARG A 188 -11.36 11.65 -16.55
C ARG A 188 -10.70 10.27 -16.67
N MET A 189 -9.62 10.17 -17.41
CA MET A 189 -8.86 8.92 -17.56
C MET A 189 -8.30 8.44 -16.22
N ARG A 190 -7.62 9.32 -15.47
CA ARG A 190 -7.02 8.97 -14.18
C ARG A 190 -8.04 8.54 -13.14
N HIS A 191 -9.17 9.26 -13.03
CA HIS A 191 -10.17 9.01 -11.99
C HIS A 191 -11.27 8.02 -12.44
N GLY A 192 -11.23 7.53 -13.67
CA GLY A 192 -12.22 6.58 -14.20
C GLY A 192 -13.62 7.17 -14.22
N TRP A 193 -13.78 8.34 -14.84
CA TRP A 193 -15.08 8.94 -15.12
C TRP A 193 -15.51 8.68 -16.57
N GLU A 194 -16.79 8.56 -16.76
CA GLU A 194 -17.39 8.46 -18.10
C GLU A 194 -17.14 9.74 -18.92
N LYS A 195 -17.07 9.62 -20.24
CA LYS A 195 -16.81 10.76 -21.13
C LYS A 195 -17.80 11.92 -20.95
N THR A 196 -19.03 11.60 -20.61
CA THR A 196 -20.12 12.58 -20.39
C THR A 196 -20.29 13.00 -18.94
N SER A 197 -19.39 12.60 -18.06
CA SER A 197 -19.47 12.91 -16.63
C SER A 197 -19.28 14.39 -16.36
N SER A 198 -20.15 14.99 -15.56
CA SER A 198 -20.00 16.36 -15.03
C SER A 198 -19.09 16.45 -13.80
N MET A 199 -18.46 15.34 -13.42
CA MET A 199 -17.60 15.32 -12.23
C MET A 199 -16.42 16.30 -12.31
N PRO A 200 -15.68 16.45 -13.42
CA PRO A 200 -14.57 17.39 -13.49
C PRO A 200 -15.00 18.82 -13.12
N SER A 201 -16.17 19.29 -13.62
CA SER A 201 -16.65 20.64 -13.36
C SER A 201 -16.95 20.93 -11.87
N ARG A 202 -17.14 19.88 -11.05
CA ARG A 202 -17.34 20.07 -9.60
C ARG A 202 -16.08 20.49 -8.85
N TYR A 203 -14.92 20.19 -9.39
CA TYR A 203 -13.63 20.48 -8.75
C TYR A 203 -13.01 21.79 -9.27
N THR A 204 -13.49 22.33 -10.40
CA THR A 204 -13.02 23.62 -10.93
C THR A 204 -13.34 24.79 -9.99
N HIS A 205 -14.43 24.71 -9.25
CA HIS A 205 -14.80 25.76 -8.29
C HIS A 205 -13.88 25.83 -7.07
N LEU A 206 -13.24 24.72 -6.71
CA LEU A 206 -12.35 24.62 -5.56
C LEU A 206 -10.97 25.23 -5.82
N ASN A 207 -10.67 25.58 -7.08
CA ASN A 207 -9.36 26.03 -7.53
C ASN A 207 -9.37 27.45 -8.09
N GLN A 208 -10.31 28.29 -7.68
CA GLN A 208 -10.40 29.68 -8.18
C GLN A 208 -9.13 30.49 -7.86
N GLU A 209 -8.58 30.32 -6.66
CA GLU A 209 -7.33 30.99 -6.24
C GLU A 209 -6.12 30.53 -7.09
N ASP A 210 -6.10 29.24 -7.48
CA ASP A 210 -5.07 28.72 -8.36
C ASP A 210 -5.19 29.26 -9.78
N LEU A 211 -6.43 29.49 -10.26
CA LEU A 211 -6.68 30.12 -11.54
C LEU A 211 -6.20 31.56 -11.53
N ASP A 212 -6.51 32.34 -10.51
CA ASP A 212 -6.05 33.72 -10.35
C ASP A 212 -4.52 33.77 -10.31
N THR A 213 -3.89 32.87 -9.60
CA THR A 213 -2.42 32.76 -9.56
C THR A 213 -1.83 32.45 -10.94
N LYS A 214 -2.44 31.53 -11.70
CA LYS A 214 -2.03 31.24 -13.09
C LYS A 214 -2.20 32.48 -14.01
N MET A 215 -3.32 33.19 -13.87
CA MET A 215 -3.54 34.42 -14.65
C MET A 215 -2.50 35.47 -14.34
N LEU A 216 -2.16 35.67 -13.06
CA LEU A 216 -1.10 36.61 -12.67
C LEU A 216 0.27 36.20 -13.19
N GLN A 217 0.54 34.90 -13.31
CA GLN A 217 1.78 34.39 -13.94
C GLN A 217 1.78 34.62 -15.45
N ILE A 218 0.67 34.36 -16.14
CA ILE A 218 0.55 34.60 -17.59
C ILE A 218 0.71 36.09 -17.92
N MET A 219 0.15 36.95 -17.06
CA MET A 219 0.24 38.41 -17.22
C MET A 219 1.58 38.99 -16.73
N GLY A 220 2.52 38.16 -16.25
CA GLY A 220 3.85 38.61 -15.81
C GLY A 220 3.85 39.36 -14.47
N VAL A 221 2.73 39.42 -13.77
CA VAL A 221 2.60 40.10 -12.46
C VAL A 221 3.25 39.27 -11.33
N LYS A 222 3.06 37.94 -11.37
CA LYS A 222 3.81 37.00 -10.54
C LYS A 222 4.79 36.23 -11.42
N LYS A 223 6.06 36.19 -11.04
CA LYS A 223 7.00 35.27 -11.69
C LYS A 223 6.47 33.86 -11.49
N LYS A 224 6.49 33.03 -12.56
CA LYS A 224 6.40 31.60 -12.43
C LYS A 224 7.47 31.24 -11.40
N GLU A 225 7.08 30.65 -10.27
CA GLU A 225 8.08 30.04 -9.40
C GLU A 225 8.82 29.05 -10.28
N GLU A 226 10.02 29.42 -10.73
CA GLU A 226 10.93 28.48 -11.29
C GLU A 226 11.12 27.46 -10.17
N LYS A 227 10.54 26.27 -10.34
CA LYS A 227 10.95 25.14 -9.55
C LYS A 227 12.46 25.16 -9.68
N GLU A 228 13.16 25.39 -8.60
CA GLU A 228 14.61 25.17 -8.56
C GLU A 228 14.79 23.69 -8.92
N GLU A 229 14.95 23.43 -10.21
CA GLU A 229 15.02 22.07 -10.80
C GLU A 229 16.27 21.32 -10.35
N SER A 230 17.12 22.00 -9.59
CA SER A 230 18.40 21.49 -9.14
C SER A 230 18.42 20.86 -7.75
N LEU A 231 17.32 20.87 -7.01
CA LEU A 231 17.29 20.34 -5.65
C LEU A 231 16.29 19.20 -5.50
N ARG A 232 16.72 18.13 -4.87
CA ARG A 232 15.90 16.97 -4.51
C ARG A 232 15.33 17.16 -3.11
N GLU A 233 14.02 17.15 -2.94
CA GLU A 233 13.39 17.31 -1.62
C GLU A 233 13.14 15.95 -0.97
N CYS A 234 13.57 15.80 0.28
CA CYS A 234 13.21 14.62 1.07
C CYS A 234 11.70 14.61 1.33
N VAL A 235 11.01 13.56 0.88
CA VAL A 235 9.56 13.41 1.02
C VAL A 235 9.09 13.45 2.48
N TYR A 236 9.99 13.06 3.40
CA TYR A 236 9.70 12.96 4.85
C TYR A 236 10.07 14.20 5.64
N CYS A 237 11.31 14.69 5.43
CA CYS A 237 11.84 15.80 6.21
C CYS A 237 11.64 17.15 5.53
N LYS A 238 11.19 17.17 4.27
CA LYS A 238 11.03 18.38 3.46
C LYS A 238 12.27 19.23 3.27
N ILE A 239 13.43 18.65 3.55
CA ILE A 239 14.73 19.29 3.36
C ILE A 239 15.15 19.08 1.91
N LYS A 240 15.64 20.14 1.29
CA LYS A 240 16.12 20.14 -0.09
C LYS A 240 17.61 19.78 -0.12
N TYR A 241 17.97 18.89 -1.02
CA TYR A 241 19.34 18.41 -1.24
C TYR A 241 19.76 18.56 -2.70
N PRO A 242 21.04 18.69 -3.00
CA PRO A 242 21.53 18.60 -4.37
C PRO A 242 21.12 17.29 -5.05
N LEU A 243 20.98 17.29 -6.37
CA LEU A 243 20.53 16.12 -7.15
C LEU A 243 21.45 14.90 -6.96
N GLU A 244 22.74 15.12 -6.69
CA GLU A 244 23.72 14.07 -6.45
C GLU A 244 23.54 13.38 -5.10
N THR A 245 22.82 14.00 -4.17
CA THR A 245 22.63 13.45 -2.81
C THR A 245 21.71 12.25 -2.90
N ARG A 246 22.20 11.08 -2.48
CA ARG A 246 21.47 9.81 -2.56
C ARG A 246 20.59 9.56 -1.34
N PHE A 247 20.97 10.08 -0.18
CA PHE A 247 20.31 9.84 1.11
C PHE A 247 20.01 11.14 1.83
N CYS A 248 18.87 11.18 2.50
CA CYS A 248 18.57 12.26 3.42
C CYS A 248 19.48 12.17 4.66
N GLU A 249 20.27 13.21 4.93
CA GLU A 249 21.17 13.25 6.08
C GLU A 249 20.46 13.24 7.44
N VAL A 250 19.19 13.68 7.46
CA VAL A 250 18.39 13.76 8.69
C VAL A 250 17.68 12.44 9.02
N CYS A 251 17.10 11.78 8.01
CA CYS A 251 16.33 10.55 8.24
C CYS A 251 16.95 9.30 7.61
N SER A 252 18.12 9.43 6.98
CA SER A 252 18.91 8.37 6.33
C SER A 252 18.13 7.59 5.25
N ARG A 253 17.01 8.14 4.77
CA ARG A 253 16.20 7.51 3.72
C ARG A 253 16.74 7.89 2.35
N PRO A 254 16.64 6.97 1.37
CA PRO A 254 17.02 7.29 0.02
C PRO A 254 16.14 8.43 -0.54
N LEU A 255 16.76 9.36 -1.22
CA LEU A 255 16.11 10.48 -1.90
C LEU A 255 15.69 10.11 -3.32
N ASP A 256 16.12 8.94 -3.80
CA ASP A 256 15.82 8.39 -5.11
C ASP A 256 15.18 7.00 -4.96
N ILE A 257 14.13 6.77 -5.73
CA ILE A 257 13.39 5.49 -5.73
C ILE A 257 14.27 4.36 -6.28
N THR A 258 15.11 4.64 -7.26
CA THR A 258 16.06 3.65 -7.81
C THR A 258 17.05 3.19 -6.77
N GLU A 259 17.54 4.09 -5.93
CA GLU A 259 18.43 3.77 -4.82
C GLU A 259 17.72 3.00 -3.70
N ALA A 260 16.45 3.34 -3.42
CA ALA A 260 15.62 2.58 -2.47
C ALA A 260 15.43 1.12 -2.89
N ILE A 261 15.11 0.90 -4.16
CA ILE A 261 14.94 -0.44 -4.74
C ILE A 261 16.27 -1.21 -4.76
N ARG A 262 17.38 -0.51 -5.06
CA ARG A 262 18.72 -1.13 -5.04
C ARG A 262 19.10 -1.60 -3.64
N MET A 263 18.91 -0.76 -2.63
CA MET A 263 19.21 -1.13 -1.23
C MET A 263 18.36 -2.32 -0.77
N GLU A 264 17.10 -2.35 -1.14
CA GLU A 264 16.20 -3.44 -0.75
C GLU A 264 16.67 -4.77 -1.37
N LYS A 265 17.06 -4.78 -2.65
CA LYS A 265 17.66 -5.95 -3.31
C LYS A 265 18.98 -6.38 -2.65
N GLU A 266 19.89 -5.41 -2.38
CA GLU A 266 21.15 -5.71 -1.71
C GLU A 266 20.91 -6.28 -0.30
N GLN A 267 19.90 -5.80 0.41
CA GLN A 267 19.54 -6.31 1.73
C GLN A 267 18.90 -7.70 1.66
N GLU A 268 18.07 -7.95 0.65
CA GLU A 268 17.54 -9.31 0.39
C GLU A 268 18.65 -10.31 0.04
N GLU A 269 19.61 -9.93 -0.81
CA GLU A 269 20.75 -10.78 -1.17
C GLU A 269 21.62 -11.10 0.05
N LYS A 270 21.93 -10.08 0.89
CA LYS A 270 22.66 -10.28 2.14
C LYS A 270 21.91 -11.21 3.09
N THR A 271 20.59 -11.04 3.20
CA THR A 271 19.77 -11.90 4.06
C THR A 271 19.74 -13.35 3.53
N LYS A 272 19.60 -13.55 2.21
CA LYS A 272 19.68 -14.85 1.57
C LYS A 272 21.04 -15.52 1.78
N ALA A 273 22.12 -14.75 1.60
CA ALA A 273 23.48 -15.25 1.83
C ALA A 273 23.71 -15.67 3.30
N MET A 274 23.20 -14.88 4.23
CA MET A 274 23.29 -15.19 5.67
C MET A 274 22.50 -16.45 6.04
N ILE A 275 21.30 -16.60 5.49
CA ILE A 275 20.46 -17.82 5.68
C ILE A 275 21.17 -19.05 5.08
N GLN A 276 21.75 -18.92 3.89
CA GLN A 276 22.50 -20.03 3.28
C GLN A 276 23.73 -20.42 4.11
N GLU A 277 24.43 -19.46 4.67
CA GLU A 277 25.57 -19.74 5.52
C GLU A 277 25.14 -20.41 6.84
N MET A 278 24.04 -19.97 7.45
CA MET A 278 23.50 -20.64 8.63
C MET A 278 23.09 -22.10 8.34
N LEU A 279 22.46 -22.35 7.20
CA LEU A 279 22.09 -23.71 6.78
C LEU A 279 23.32 -24.59 6.54
N ARG A 280 24.40 -24.05 5.94
CA ARG A 280 25.68 -24.77 5.77
C ARG A 280 26.28 -25.14 7.12
N GLN A 281 26.28 -24.24 8.09
CA GLN A 281 26.79 -24.50 9.43
C GLN A 281 25.95 -25.53 10.17
N GLU A 282 24.64 -25.54 10.00
CA GLU A 282 23.75 -26.53 10.59
C GLU A 282 23.96 -27.93 9.97
N HIS A 283 24.13 -28.01 8.64
CA HIS A 283 24.47 -29.25 7.96
C HIS A 283 25.86 -29.80 8.36
N ALA A 284 26.85 -28.89 8.51
CA ALA A 284 28.18 -29.27 8.97
C ALA A 284 28.16 -29.84 10.41
N LYS A 285 27.39 -29.22 11.31
CA LYS A 285 27.18 -29.74 12.68
C LYS A 285 26.52 -31.13 12.67
N LYS A 286 25.45 -31.32 11.91
CA LYS A 286 24.78 -32.63 11.80
C LYS A 286 25.74 -33.72 11.29
N SER A 287 26.56 -33.42 10.27
CA SER A 287 27.56 -34.38 9.78
C SER A 287 28.62 -34.69 10.82
N GLN A 288 29.05 -33.74 11.65
CA GLN A 288 29.99 -34.01 12.75
C GLN A 288 29.35 -34.85 13.86
N ASP A 289 28.10 -34.59 14.20
CA ASP A 289 27.36 -35.37 15.21
C ASP A 289 27.18 -36.81 14.74
N GLU A 290 26.77 -37.05 13.48
CA GLU A 290 26.67 -38.40 12.88
C GLU A 290 28.00 -39.14 12.84
N GLN A 291 29.11 -38.45 12.54
CA GLN A 291 30.45 -39.06 12.56
C GLN A 291 30.85 -39.41 13.99
N THR A 292 30.55 -38.56 14.96
CA THR A 292 30.84 -38.78 16.39
C THR A 292 30.06 -39.99 16.92
N GLU A 293 28.78 -40.09 16.58
CA GLU A 293 27.95 -41.26 16.95
C GLU A 293 28.45 -42.55 16.35
N THR A 294 28.91 -42.52 15.08
CA THR A 294 29.47 -43.68 14.39
C THR A 294 30.78 -44.14 15.04
N LEU A 295 31.67 -43.19 15.39
CA LEU A 295 32.91 -43.48 16.10
C LEU A 295 32.68 -44.05 17.51
N GLN A 296 31.68 -43.53 18.23
CA GLN A 296 31.29 -44.06 19.55
C GLN A 296 30.84 -45.53 19.46
N LYS A 297 29.99 -45.86 18.49
CA LYS A 297 29.52 -47.25 18.26
C LYS A 297 30.66 -48.19 17.94
N VAL A 298 31.59 -47.79 17.08
CA VAL A 298 32.79 -48.60 16.74
C VAL A 298 33.66 -48.82 17.98
N THR A 299 33.84 -47.78 18.81
CA THR A 299 34.64 -47.87 20.04
C THR A 299 33.99 -48.84 21.07
N GLU A 300 32.66 -48.76 21.22
CA GLU A 300 31.91 -49.69 22.10
C GLU A 300 31.99 -51.14 21.64
N ASP A 301 31.92 -51.39 20.35
CA ASP A 301 32.03 -52.76 19.81
C ASP A 301 33.46 -53.30 19.94
N GLN A 302 34.49 -52.49 19.74
CA GLN A 302 35.87 -52.86 20.03
C GLN A 302 36.11 -53.16 21.51
N GLN A 303 35.52 -52.40 22.42
CA GLN A 303 35.61 -52.65 23.85
C GLN A 303 34.95 -53.97 24.25
N LYS A 304 33.77 -54.32 23.66
CA LYS A 304 33.10 -55.60 23.87
C LYS A 304 33.96 -56.79 23.38
N GLU A 305 34.61 -56.64 22.23
CA GLU A 305 35.50 -57.64 21.66
C GLU A 305 36.75 -57.84 22.53
N ILE A 306 37.36 -56.79 23.03
CA ILE A 306 38.49 -56.86 23.97
C ILE A 306 38.05 -57.56 25.26
N GLU A 307 36.85 -57.26 25.78
CA GLU A 307 36.34 -57.90 27.01
C GLU A 307 36.07 -59.41 26.81
N ASN A 308 35.56 -59.77 25.60
CA ASN A 308 35.40 -61.21 25.26
C ASN A 308 36.75 -61.90 25.10
N LEU A 309 37.73 -61.29 24.47
CA LEU A 309 39.09 -61.86 24.39
C LEU A 309 39.75 -62.00 25.76
N LYS A 310 39.59 -61.06 26.65
CA LYS A 310 40.05 -61.17 28.05
C LYS A 310 39.41 -62.35 28.78
N LYS A 311 38.09 -62.60 28.61
CA LYS A 311 37.40 -63.75 29.18
C LYS A 311 37.94 -65.08 28.65
N ILE A 312 38.29 -65.13 27.35
CA ILE A 312 38.88 -66.35 26.76
C ILE A 312 40.30 -66.54 27.31
N VAL A 313 41.13 -65.54 27.38
CA VAL A 313 42.50 -65.64 27.93
C VAL A 313 42.49 -66.12 29.38
N VAL A 314 41.55 -65.57 30.23
CA VAL A 314 41.38 -66.00 31.61
C VAL A 314 40.94 -67.47 31.72
N LYS A 315 40.14 -67.97 30.76
CA LYS A 315 39.76 -69.40 30.69
C LYS A 315 40.89 -70.28 30.27
N MET A 316 41.80 -69.78 29.44
CA MET A 316 42.99 -70.55 28.95
C MET A 316 44.16 -70.53 29.92
N SER A 317 44.23 -69.59 30.85
CA SER A 317 45.29 -69.45 31.89
C SER A 317 44.91 -70.09 33.23
N GLY A 318 43.78 -70.72 33.34
CA GLY A 318 43.25 -71.39 34.55
C GLY A 318 43.36 -72.90 34.56
N GLU A 319 44.35 -73.45 33.84
CA GLU A 319 44.83 -74.83 34.04
C GLU A 319 46.17 -74.80 34.77
#